data_725cd58c1b3e4809f60d913eb750d9d7
#
_entry.id   725cd58c1b3e4809f60d913eb750d9d7
#
_cell.length_a   1.000
_cell.length_b   1.000
_cell.length_c   1.000
_cell.angle_alpha   90.00
_cell.angle_beta   90.00
_cell.angle_gamma   90.00
#
_symmetry.space_group_name_H-M   'P 1'
#
loop_
_entity.id
_entity.type
_entity.pdbx_description
1 polymer ?
#
loop_
_entity_poly.entity_id
_entity_poly.type
_entity_poly.pdbx_seq_one_letter_code
_entity_poly.pdbx_strand_id
1 'polypeptide(L)'
;FGNFKIFGSSPEAQIVVKNNIAEIHPIAGTFIRTGNDSEDKKKAIELSKDLKENAEHMMLVDLARNDLSRNGYNLKVKKDREVQFYSHVIHLVSKVVGQIKKSTSTLQIVADTFPAGTLSGAPKHKAMELINKYENSERSFYGGSIGFMDFDGNFNHAIIIRSFLSKNNFLHFQAGALVVSKSKPESELQEVYNKLKALNKAMENAEKYYE
;
A
#
# COMPACT_ATOMS: atom_id res chain seq x y z
N PHE A 1 -22.24 4.30 4.04
CA PHE A 1 -22.23 4.30 5.51
C PHE A 1 -22.91 5.59 6.02
N GLY A 2 -24.13 5.52 6.53
CA GLY A 2 -24.80 6.71 7.06
C GLY A 2 -24.86 7.84 6.03
N ASN A 3 -24.20 8.96 6.32
CA ASN A 3 -24.22 10.19 5.52
C ASN A 3 -22.98 10.37 4.61
N PHE A 4 -22.16 9.33 4.41
CA PHE A 4 -21.01 9.37 3.51
C PHE A 4 -20.89 8.11 2.66
N LYS A 5 -20.13 8.20 1.57
CA LYS A 5 -19.79 7.07 0.70
C LYS A 5 -18.28 7.00 0.53
N ILE A 6 -17.74 5.78 0.49
CA ILE A 6 -16.35 5.52 0.09
C ILE A 6 -16.40 4.65 -1.16
N PHE A 7 -15.68 5.04 -2.19
CA PHE A 7 -15.58 4.27 -3.44
C PHE A 7 -14.22 4.50 -4.09
N GLY A 8 -13.72 3.47 -4.74
CA GLY A 8 -12.42 3.49 -5.39
C GLY A 8 -11.93 2.11 -5.78
N SER A 9 -10.68 2.00 -6.17
CA SER A 9 -10.04 0.75 -6.56
C SER A 9 -8.63 0.69 -5.98
N SER A 10 -8.52 0.14 -4.78
CA SER A 10 -7.21 -0.04 -4.14
C SER A 10 -6.42 -1.15 -4.82
N PRO A 11 -5.17 -0.90 -5.20
CA PRO A 11 -4.29 -1.91 -5.79
C PRO A 11 -3.54 -2.75 -4.75
N GLU A 12 -3.68 -2.46 -3.45
CA GLU A 12 -2.78 -2.99 -2.42
C GLU A 12 -3.56 -3.64 -1.27
N ALA A 13 -3.30 -4.94 -1.09
CA ALA A 13 -3.74 -5.65 0.10
C ALA A 13 -2.80 -5.32 1.27
N GLN A 14 -3.37 -4.97 2.44
CA GLN A 14 -2.58 -4.79 3.65
C GLN A 14 -2.15 -6.14 4.21
N ILE A 15 -3.11 -7.01 4.44
CA ILE A 15 -2.90 -8.35 4.99
C ILE A 15 -3.97 -9.32 4.48
N VAL A 16 -3.53 -10.53 4.22
CA VAL A 16 -4.43 -11.66 3.93
C VAL A 16 -4.17 -12.76 4.95
N VAL A 17 -5.22 -13.26 5.57
CA VAL A 17 -5.15 -14.42 6.46
C VAL A 17 -5.98 -15.55 5.84
N LYS A 18 -5.36 -16.70 5.66
CA LYS A 18 -6.03 -17.91 5.16
C LYS A 18 -5.48 -19.15 5.86
N ASN A 19 -6.36 -19.95 6.44
CA ASN A 19 -5.98 -21.19 7.12
C ASN A 19 -4.87 -20.98 8.16
N ASN A 20 -4.99 -19.98 9.01
CA ASN A 20 -4.00 -19.57 10.04
C ASN A 20 -2.62 -19.15 9.47
N ILE A 21 -2.53 -18.81 8.21
CA ILE A 21 -1.34 -18.22 7.58
C ILE A 21 -1.64 -16.76 7.28
N ALA A 22 -0.86 -15.86 7.85
CA ALA A 22 -0.90 -14.43 7.53
C ALA A 22 0.11 -14.12 6.43
N GLU A 23 -0.29 -13.30 5.48
CA GLU A 23 0.52 -12.88 4.34
C GLU A 23 0.49 -11.36 4.21
N ILE A 24 1.66 -10.74 4.08
CA ILE A 24 1.81 -9.32 3.72
C ILE A 24 2.60 -9.28 2.41
N HIS A 25 2.16 -8.42 1.51
CA HIS A 25 2.77 -8.26 0.19
C HIS A 25 3.37 -6.85 0.07
N PRO A 26 4.60 -6.61 0.56
CA PRO A 26 5.27 -5.34 0.33
C PRO A 26 5.42 -5.06 -1.16
N ILE A 27 4.99 -3.87 -1.56
CA ILE A 27 5.12 -3.37 -2.93
C ILE A 27 5.90 -2.06 -2.86
N ALA A 28 6.99 -1.96 -3.60
CA ALA A 28 7.76 -0.74 -3.75
C ALA A 28 8.33 -0.65 -5.18
N GLY A 29 8.80 0.53 -5.53
CA GLY A 29 9.28 0.79 -6.87
C GLY A 29 8.14 0.82 -7.90
N THR A 30 8.03 1.92 -8.60
CA THR A 30 6.98 2.08 -9.61
C THR A 30 7.55 2.65 -10.88
N PHE A 31 7.65 1.80 -11.91
CA PHE A 31 8.01 2.25 -13.26
C PHE A 31 6.77 2.18 -14.15
N ILE A 32 6.54 3.25 -14.91
CA ILE A 32 5.40 3.33 -15.84
C ILE A 32 5.71 2.48 -17.06
N ARG A 33 4.76 1.63 -17.46
CA ARG A 33 4.82 0.87 -18.71
C ARG A 33 4.72 1.80 -19.92
N THR A 34 5.46 1.47 -20.97
CA THR A 34 5.38 2.17 -22.26
C THR A 34 4.34 1.55 -23.19
N GLY A 35 3.91 0.31 -22.89
CA GLY A 35 3.08 -0.50 -23.78
C GLY A 35 3.89 -1.27 -24.83
N ASN A 36 5.21 -1.09 -24.86
CA ASN A 36 6.14 -1.87 -25.68
C ASN A 36 6.85 -2.91 -24.79
N ASP A 37 6.62 -4.18 -25.06
CA ASP A 37 7.15 -5.28 -24.23
C ASP A 37 8.68 -5.30 -24.15
N SER A 38 9.38 -4.88 -25.20
CA SER A 38 10.85 -4.83 -25.22
C SER A 38 11.38 -3.72 -24.32
N GLU A 39 10.76 -2.55 -24.36
CA GLU A 39 11.09 -1.42 -23.48
C GLU A 39 10.70 -1.68 -22.03
N ASP A 40 9.53 -2.26 -21.82
CA ASP A 40 9.06 -2.63 -20.49
C ASP A 40 9.98 -3.66 -19.83
N LYS A 41 10.53 -4.63 -20.59
CA LYS A 41 11.55 -5.56 -20.08
C LYS A 41 12.84 -4.86 -19.69
N LYS A 42 13.30 -3.84 -20.45
CA LYS A 42 14.47 -3.04 -20.07
C LYS A 42 14.21 -2.29 -18.77
N LYS A 43 13.07 -1.62 -18.65
CA LYS A 43 12.66 -0.94 -17.42
C LYS A 43 12.56 -1.88 -16.22
N ALA A 44 12.09 -3.11 -16.41
CA ALA A 44 12.06 -4.12 -15.37
C ALA A 44 13.46 -4.50 -14.86
N ILE A 45 14.44 -4.61 -15.77
CA ILE A 45 15.85 -4.84 -15.42
C ILE A 45 16.44 -3.62 -14.69
N GLU A 46 16.14 -2.41 -15.13
CA GLU A 46 16.57 -1.17 -14.46
C GLU A 46 16.02 -1.11 -13.05
N LEU A 47 14.70 -1.32 -12.87
CA LEU A 47 14.04 -1.35 -11.57
C LEU A 47 14.67 -2.39 -10.64
N SER A 48 14.94 -3.59 -11.14
CA SER A 48 15.55 -4.65 -10.32
C SER A 48 16.98 -4.31 -9.83
N LYS A 49 17.67 -3.38 -10.50
CA LYS A 49 19.01 -2.94 -10.16
C LYS A 49 19.06 -1.59 -9.45
N ASP A 50 17.94 -0.88 -9.36
CA ASP A 50 17.89 0.42 -8.71
C ASP A 50 18.17 0.30 -7.21
N LEU A 51 19.23 0.92 -6.74
CA LEU A 51 19.69 0.81 -5.36
C LEU A 51 18.73 1.48 -4.37
N LYS A 52 18.10 2.59 -4.77
CA LYS A 52 17.11 3.30 -3.92
C LYS A 52 15.86 2.46 -3.76
N GLU A 53 15.27 2.04 -4.87
CA GLU A 53 14.03 1.25 -4.87
C GLU A 53 14.21 -0.08 -4.13
N ASN A 54 15.35 -0.74 -4.32
CA ASN A 54 15.68 -1.97 -3.58
C ASN A 54 15.84 -1.71 -2.08
N ALA A 55 16.48 -0.61 -1.66
CA ALA A 55 16.65 -0.29 -0.25
C ALA A 55 15.30 0.02 0.42
N GLU A 56 14.44 0.80 -0.22
CA GLU A 56 13.08 1.08 0.25
C GLU A 56 12.25 -0.20 0.34
N HIS A 57 12.33 -1.06 -0.67
CA HIS A 57 11.62 -2.33 -0.69
C HIS A 57 12.05 -3.25 0.45
N MET A 58 13.36 -3.40 0.67
CA MET A 58 13.89 -4.21 1.78
C MET A 58 13.45 -3.68 3.14
N MET A 59 13.39 -2.36 3.32
CA MET A 59 12.86 -1.75 4.53
C MET A 59 11.40 -2.16 4.78
N LEU A 60 10.56 -2.18 3.74
CA LEU A 60 9.15 -2.60 3.86
C LEU A 60 9.02 -4.11 4.12
N VAL A 61 9.89 -4.95 3.53
CA VAL A 61 9.95 -6.39 3.81
C VAL A 61 10.32 -6.65 5.27
N ASP A 62 11.32 -5.95 5.80
CA ASP A 62 11.74 -6.09 7.20
C ASP A 62 10.66 -5.58 8.16
N LEU A 63 9.97 -4.49 7.81
CA LEU A 63 8.84 -4.01 8.59
C LEU A 63 7.71 -5.04 8.62
N ALA A 64 7.35 -5.64 7.49
CA ALA A 64 6.33 -6.69 7.42
C ALA A 64 6.72 -7.93 8.25
N ARG A 65 7.99 -8.33 8.21
CA ARG A 65 8.51 -9.41 9.06
C ARG A 65 8.41 -9.07 10.54
N ASN A 66 8.80 -7.86 10.92
CA ASN A 66 8.73 -7.40 12.30
C ASN A 66 7.28 -7.37 12.80
N ASP A 67 6.36 -6.81 12.02
CA ASP A 67 4.94 -6.75 12.36
C ASP A 67 4.35 -8.16 12.58
N LEU A 68 4.58 -9.08 11.66
CA LEU A 68 4.11 -10.46 11.77
C LEU A 68 4.79 -11.24 12.93
N SER A 69 6.00 -10.87 13.33
CA SER A 69 6.76 -11.58 14.37
C SER A 69 6.12 -11.49 15.76
N ARG A 70 5.30 -10.48 16.01
CA ARG A 70 4.65 -10.26 17.32
C ARG A 70 3.80 -11.45 17.72
N ASN A 71 2.96 -11.91 16.84
CA ASN A 71 2.02 -13.01 17.08
C ASN A 71 2.05 -14.12 16.00
N GLY A 72 3.02 -14.05 15.09
CA GLY A 72 3.33 -15.08 14.11
C GLY A 72 4.60 -15.85 14.45
N TYR A 73 4.79 -17.00 13.82
CA TYR A 73 6.00 -17.83 13.87
C TYR A 73 6.26 -18.46 12.49
N ASN A 74 7.43 -19.09 12.31
CA ASN A 74 7.86 -19.65 11.02
C ASN A 74 7.80 -18.64 9.88
N LEU A 75 8.24 -17.41 10.18
CA LEU A 75 8.24 -16.33 9.19
C LEU A 75 9.17 -16.64 8.03
N LYS A 76 8.68 -16.43 6.81
CA LYS A 76 9.43 -16.66 5.57
C LYS A 76 9.13 -15.57 4.55
N VAL A 77 10.15 -15.17 3.82
CA VAL A 77 9.98 -14.42 2.59
C VAL A 77 9.85 -15.45 1.47
N LYS A 78 8.63 -15.70 0.98
CA LYS A 78 8.37 -16.69 -0.07
C LYS A 78 8.73 -16.19 -1.45
N LYS A 79 8.57 -14.89 -1.68
CA LYS A 79 8.97 -14.18 -2.89
C LYS A 79 9.77 -12.97 -2.44
N ASP A 80 10.93 -12.77 -3.05
CA ASP A 80 11.82 -11.65 -2.75
C ASP A 80 12.05 -10.83 -4.01
N ARG A 81 11.59 -9.58 -3.99
CA ARG A 81 11.78 -8.58 -5.06
C ARG A 81 11.45 -9.11 -6.46
N GLU A 82 10.33 -9.80 -6.56
CA GLU A 82 9.83 -10.28 -7.86
C GLU A 82 9.32 -9.09 -8.68
N VAL A 83 9.82 -8.93 -9.89
CA VAL A 83 9.31 -7.90 -10.80
C VAL A 83 7.98 -8.36 -11.36
N GLN A 84 6.93 -7.58 -11.11
CA GLN A 84 5.59 -7.87 -11.59
C GLN A 84 5.09 -6.78 -12.54
N PHE A 85 4.51 -7.22 -13.65
CA PHE A 85 3.92 -6.36 -14.68
C PHE A 85 2.41 -6.25 -14.44
N TYR A 86 1.95 -5.03 -14.25
CA TYR A 86 0.52 -4.69 -14.19
C TYR A 86 0.11 -3.99 -15.49
N SER A 87 -1.15 -3.62 -15.63
CA SER A 87 -1.65 -2.99 -16.86
C SER A 87 -0.89 -1.71 -17.26
N HIS A 88 -0.50 -0.89 -16.27
CA HIS A 88 0.11 0.43 -16.53
C HIS A 88 1.46 0.64 -15.82
N VAL A 89 1.85 -0.27 -14.92
CA VAL A 89 3.04 -0.11 -14.09
C VAL A 89 3.79 -1.43 -13.91
N ILE A 90 5.06 -1.32 -13.55
CA ILE A 90 5.96 -2.41 -13.17
C ILE A 90 6.33 -2.16 -11.71
N HIS A 91 6.20 -3.16 -10.86
CA HIS A 91 6.53 -3.09 -9.44
C HIS A 91 7.51 -4.17 -9.00
N LEU A 92 8.25 -3.89 -7.92
CA LEU A 92 8.89 -4.93 -7.10
C LEU A 92 7.90 -5.39 -6.05
N VAL A 93 7.68 -6.68 -5.97
CA VAL A 93 6.74 -7.31 -5.03
C VAL A 93 7.45 -8.40 -4.26
N SER A 94 7.33 -8.38 -2.93
CA SER A 94 7.74 -9.48 -2.08
C SER A 94 6.52 -10.09 -1.40
N LYS A 95 6.67 -11.30 -0.87
CA LYS A 95 5.64 -12.00 -0.12
C LYS A 95 6.22 -12.51 1.19
N VAL A 96 5.82 -11.89 2.28
CA VAL A 96 6.15 -12.31 3.65
C VAL A 96 5.00 -13.11 4.21
N VAL A 97 5.29 -14.28 4.76
CA VAL A 97 4.27 -15.16 5.34
C VAL A 97 4.68 -15.60 6.74
N GLY A 98 3.69 -15.80 7.60
CA GLY A 98 3.87 -16.34 8.93
C GLY A 98 2.66 -17.16 9.36
N GLN A 99 2.90 -18.21 10.17
CA GLN A 99 1.83 -18.94 10.83
C GLN A 99 1.36 -18.17 12.07
N ILE A 100 0.04 -18.07 12.26
CA ILE A 100 -0.53 -17.40 13.42
C ILE A 100 -0.48 -18.33 14.62
N LYS A 101 -0.04 -17.84 15.79
CA LYS A 101 -0.05 -18.59 17.05
C LYS A 101 -1.49 -18.98 17.41
N LYS A 102 -1.71 -20.20 17.89
CA LYS A 102 -3.05 -20.72 18.23
C LYS A 102 -3.87 -19.86 19.18
N SER A 103 -3.19 -19.12 20.05
CA SER A 103 -3.84 -18.22 21.03
C SER A 103 -4.18 -16.83 20.47
N THR A 104 -3.83 -16.55 19.22
CA THR A 104 -3.97 -15.21 18.62
C THR A 104 -5.16 -15.19 17.66
N SER A 105 -6.04 -14.22 17.83
CA SER A 105 -7.14 -13.99 16.86
C SER A 105 -6.63 -13.30 15.60
N THR A 106 -7.35 -13.45 14.49
CA THR A 106 -7.08 -12.72 13.27
C THR A 106 -7.10 -11.21 13.48
N LEU A 107 -8.03 -10.70 14.30
CA LEU A 107 -8.09 -9.27 14.61
C LEU A 107 -6.83 -8.76 15.34
N GLN A 108 -6.21 -9.59 16.19
CA GLN A 108 -4.95 -9.23 16.83
C GLN A 108 -3.82 -9.11 15.80
N ILE A 109 -3.75 -10.02 14.81
CA ILE A 109 -2.76 -9.92 13.72
C ILE A 109 -3.00 -8.65 12.91
N VAL A 110 -4.25 -8.28 12.64
CA VAL A 110 -4.57 -7.01 11.98
C VAL A 110 -4.06 -5.82 12.81
N ALA A 111 -4.33 -5.81 14.12
CA ALA A 111 -3.87 -4.74 15.02
C ALA A 111 -2.34 -4.63 15.06
N ASP A 112 -1.62 -5.76 15.05
CA ASP A 112 -0.15 -5.80 15.06
C ASP A 112 0.47 -5.24 13.78
N THR A 113 -0.22 -5.37 12.65
CA THR A 113 0.28 -5.00 11.33
C THR A 113 -0.21 -3.63 10.84
N PHE A 114 -1.30 -3.11 11.43
CA PHE A 114 -1.86 -1.80 11.09
C PHE A 114 -1.11 -0.65 11.80
N PRO A 115 -0.98 0.52 11.17
CA PRO A 115 -1.24 0.79 9.75
C PRO A 115 -0.19 0.16 8.84
N ALA A 116 -0.52 0.05 7.53
CA ALA A 116 0.41 -0.46 6.53
C ALA A 116 1.72 0.33 6.50
N GLY A 117 2.84 -0.36 6.36
CA GLY A 117 4.16 0.26 6.30
C GLY A 117 4.33 1.22 5.13
N THR A 118 3.72 0.90 3.99
CA THR A 118 3.69 1.73 2.78
C THR A 118 2.95 3.05 2.95
N LEU A 119 2.09 3.16 3.97
CA LEU A 119 1.33 4.38 4.31
C LEU A 119 1.86 5.09 5.56
N SER A 120 2.77 4.48 6.30
CA SER A 120 3.37 5.05 7.51
C SER A 120 4.87 5.29 7.34
N GLY A 121 5.66 4.23 7.38
CA GLY A 121 7.12 4.28 7.30
C GLY A 121 7.79 3.41 8.35
N ALA A 122 9.12 3.41 8.36
CA ALA A 122 9.93 2.67 9.32
C ALA A 122 10.96 3.58 9.99
N PRO A 123 11.13 3.51 11.33
CA PRO A 123 10.34 2.76 12.30
C PRO A 123 8.89 3.26 12.40
N LYS A 124 7.91 2.35 12.39
CA LYS A 124 6.47 2.69 12.27
C LYS A 124 5.98 3.73 13.28
N HIS A 125 6.28 3.52 14.57
CA HIS A 125 5.86 4.44 15.62
C HIS A 125 6.38 5.87 15.38
N LYS A 126 7.67 6.00 15.05
CA LYS A 126 8.28 7.31 14.78
C LYS A 126 7.71 7.96 13.52
N ALA A 127 7.45 7.20 12.49
CA ALA A 127 6.81 7.69 11.28
C ALA A 127 5.40 8.23 11.56
N MET A 128 4.61 7.54 12.38
CA MET A 128 3.28 8.01 12.79
C MET A 128 3.32 9.29 13.62
N GLU A 129 4.30 9.44 14.54
CA GLU A 129 4.51 10.70 15.27
C GLU A 129 4.81 11.87 14.31
N LEU A 130 5.67 11.62 13.29
CA LEU A 130 6.03 12.64 12.31
C LEU A 130 4.85 13.00 11.40
N ILE A 131 4.08 12.02 10.95
CA ILE A 131 2.85 12.23 10.20
C ILE A 131 1.89 13.14 10.99
N ASN A 132 1.62 12.80 12.25
CA ASN A 132 0.75 13.59 13.11
C ASN A 132 1.28 15.01 13.35
N LYS A 133 2.59 15.19 13.33
CA LYS A 133 3.23 16.51 13.54
C LYS A 133 3.21 17.40 12.31
N TYR A 134 3.39 16.82 11.12
CA TYR A 134 3.66 17.58 9.90
C TYR A 134 2.50 17.63 8.92
N GLU A 135 1.58 16.68 8.96
CA GLU A 135 0.38 16.76 8.12
C GLU A 135 -0.60 17.82 8.68
N ASN A 136 -1.10 18.68 7.80
CA ASN A 136 -1.98 19.79 8.17
C ASN A 136 -3.44 19.37 8.37
N SER A 137 -3.79 18.14 8.02
CA SER A 137 -5.14 17.61 8.10
C SER A 137 -5.13 16.13 8.50
N GLU A 138 -6.18 15.71 9.17
CA GLU A 138 -6.38 14.30 9.50
C GLU A 138 -6.59 13.46 8.23
N ARG A 139 -6.00 12.27 8.20
CA ARG A 139 -6.13 11.34 7.07
C ARG A 139 -7.52 10.74 6.91
N SER A 140 -8.34 10.76 7.98
CA SER A 140 -9.66 10.13 8.00
C SER A 140 -9.61 8.68 7.48
N PHE A 141 -10.23 8.39 6.34
CA PHE A 141 -10.20 7.05 5.74
C PHE A 141 -8.95 6.75 4.91
N TYR A 142 -8.18 7.76 4.52
CA TYR A 142 -6.96 7.57 3.75
C TYR A 142 -5.90 6.80 4.57
N GLY A 143 -5.35 5.74 3.98
CA GLY A 143 -4.41 4.85 4.69
C GLY A 143 -5.08 3.94 5.72
N GLY A 144 -6.39 4.04 5.87
CA GLY A 144 -7.19 3.07 6.60
C GLY A 144 -7.31 1.76 5.81
N SER A 145 -8.29 0.95 6.17
CA SER A 145 -8.44 -0.35 5.55
C SER A 145 -9.89 -0.80 5.45
N ILE A 146 -10.15 -1.61 4.45
CA ILE A 146 -11.45 -2.22 4.20
C ILE A 146 -11.26 -3.68 3.84
N GLY A 147 -12.12 -4.55 4.35
CA GLY A 147 -12.03 -5.96 4.06
C GLY A 147 -13.21 -6.75 4.60
N PHE A 148 -13.08 -8.04 4.52
CA PHE A 148 -14.06 -8.97 5.07
C PHE A 148 -13.34 -10.11 5.80
N MET A 149 -14.00 -10.62 6.82
CA MET A 149 -13.59 -11.78 7.60
C MET A 149 -14.74 -12.79 7.60
N ASP A 150 -14.41 -14.05 7.34
CA ASP A 150 -15.36 -15.14 7.49
C ASP A 150 -15.38 -15.67 8.93
N PHE A 151 -16.32 -16.60 9.20
CA PHE A 151 -16.48 -17.18 10.53
C PHE A 151 -15.37 -18.15 10.92
N ASP A 152 -14.55 -18.61 9.95
CA ASP A 152 -13.36 -19.45 10.18
C ASP A 152 -12.12 -18.61 10.47
N GLY A 153 -12.25 -17.27 10.49
CA GLY A 153 -11.16 -16.33 10.76
C GLY A 153 -10.26 -16.07 9.55
N ASN A 154 -10.63 -16.51 8.34
CA ASN A 154 -9.94 -16.05 7.14
C ASN A 154 -10.30 -14.58 6.90
N PHE A 155 -9.31 -13.82 6.45
CA PHE A 155 -9.41 -12.37 6.35
C PHE A 155 -8.72 -11.85 5.09
N ASN A 156 -9.37 -10.94 4.40
CA ASN A 156 -8.80 -10.23 3.27
C ASN A 156 -9.03 -8.73 3.46
N HIS A 157 -7.96 -7.96 3.43
CA HIS A 157 -7.94 -6.58 3.88
C HIS A 157 -7.11 -5.72 2.93
N ALA A 158 -7.75 -4.74 2.30
CA ALA A 158 -7.10 -3.78 1.41
C ALA A 158 -6.88 -2.44 2.11
N ILE A 159 -5.84 -1.73 1.72
CA ILE A 159 -5.57 -0.36 2.17
C ILE A 159 -6.52 0.59 1.44
N ILE A 160 -7.10 1.57 2.13
CA ILE A 160 -7.93 2.60 1.50
C ILE A 160 -7.03 3.66 0.89
N ILE A 161 -6.63 3.43 -0.36
CA ILE A 161 -5.92 4.33 -1.24
C ILE A 161 -6.60 4.35 -2.61
N ARG A 162 -6.29 5.29 -3.47
CA ARG A 162 -6.93 5.42 -4.79
C ARG A 162 -8.46 5.44 -4.69
N SER A 163 -8.96 6.09 -3.65
CA SER A 163 -10.38 6.10 -3.28
C SER A 163 -10.85 7.51 -2.96
N PHE A 164 -12.14 7.73 -3.16
CA PHE A 164 -12.84 8.94 -2.79
C PHE A 164 -13.65 8.73 -1.52
N LEU A 165 -13.69 9.73 -0.67
CA LEU A 165 -14.70 9.92 0.35
C LEU A 165 -15.67 11.00 -0.13
N SER A 166 -16.93 10.64 -0.35
CA SER A 166 -17.99 11.58 -0.66
C SER A 166 -18.78 11.89 0.61
N LYS A 167 -18.76 13.15 1.02
CA LYS A 167 -19.48 13.64 2.21
C LYS A 167 -19.84 15.11 2.03
N ASN A 168 -21.05 15.48 2.38
CA ASN A 168 -21.55 16.86 2.33
C ASN A 168 -21.33 17.54 0.97
N ASN A 169 -21.58 16.83 -0.13
CA ASN A 169 -21.37 17.27 -1.51
C ASN A 169 -19.92 17.57 -1.89
N PHE A 170 -18.95 17.11 -1.11
CA PHE A 170 -17.54 17.19 -1.44
C PHE A 170 -16.96 15.79 -1.70
N LEU A 171 -16.02 15.72 -2.63
CA LEU A 171 -15.17 14.56 -2.85
C LEU A 171 -13.80 14.83 -2.24
N HIS A 172 -13.46 14.05 -1.23
CA HIS A 172 -12.15 14.08 -0.59
C HIS A 172 -11.31 12.91 -1.08
N PHE A 173 -10.06 13.17 -1.45
CA PHE A 173 -9.09 12.16 -1.82
C PHE A 173 -7.68 12.63 -1.50
N GLN A 174 -6.78 11.71 -1.25
CA GLN A 174 -5.44 12.01 -0.76
C GLN A 174 -4.43 11.02 -1.34
N ALA A 175 -3.19 11.46 -1.50
CA ALA A 175 -2.02 10.64 -1.73
C ALA A 175 -0.83 11.20 -0.96
N GLY A 176 0.16 10.35 -0.71
CA GLY A 176 1.41 10.73 -0.07
C GLY A 176 2.59 10.03 -0.74
N ALA A 177 3.79 10.54 -0.48
CA ALA A 177 5.05 9.92 -0.84
C ALA A 177 5.87 9.62 0.41
N LEU A 178 6.72 8.61 0.34
CA LEU A 178 7.67 8.30 1.40
C LEU A 178 8.85 9.27 1.31
N VAL A 179 9.13 9.96 2.40
CA VAL A 179 10.27 10.90 2.47
C VAL A 179 11.40 10.25 3.27
N VAL A 180 12.56 10.13 2.66
CA VAL A 180 13.79 9.63 3.27
C VAL A 180 14.91 10.67 3.11
N SER A 181 16.05 10.48 3.79
CA SER A 181 17.14 11.47 3.81
C SER A 181 17.70 11.85 2.43
N LYS A 182 17.53 10.99 1.43
CA LYS A 182 17.96 11.22 0.04
C LYS A 182 16.84 11.67 -0.90
N SER A 183 15.62 11.83 -0.40
CA SER A 183 14.48 12.32 -1.19
C SER A 183 14.72 13.74 -1.68
N LYS A 184 14.29 13.98 -2.93
CA LYS A 184 14.25 15.32 -3.51
C LYS A 184 12.80 15.81 -3.48
N PRO A 185 12.52 16.98 -2.87
CA PRO A 185 11.13 17.46 -2.67
C PRO A 185 10.31 17.47 -3.96
N GLU A 186 10.90 17.90 -5.08
CA GLU A 186 10.22 17.99 -6.36
C GLU A 186 9.84 16.61 -6.90
N SER A 187 10.71 15.61 -6.69
CA SER A 187 10.45 14.23 -7.12
C SER A 187 9.33 13.58 -6.30
N GLU A 188 9.35 13.79 -4.97
CA GLU A 188 8.30 13.26 -4.08
C GLU A 188 6.95 13.94 -4.35
N LEU A 189 6.93 15.25 -4.60
CA LEU A 189 5.72 15.96 -4.99
C LEU A 189 5.17 15.43 -6.33
N GLN A 190 6.05 15.19 -7.32
CA GLN A 190 5.64 14.62 -8.60
C GLN A 190 5.06 13.21 -8.42
N GLU A 191 5.60 12.42 -7.48
CA GLU A 191 5.03 11.11 -7.15
C GLU A 191 3.61 11.23 -6.59
N VAL A 192 3.35 12.20 -5.71
CA VAL A 192 1.99 12.48 -5.21
C VAL A 192 1.04 12.79 -6.36
N TYR A 193 1.42 13.67 -7.28
CA TYR A 193 0.60 13.97 -8.47
C TYR A 193 0.36 12.74 -9.35
N ASN A 194 1.36 11.91 -9.56
CA ASN A 194 1.22 10.67 -10.32
C ASN A 194 0.24 9.70 -9.65
N LYS A 195 0.25 9.63 -8.32
CA LYS A 195 -0.69 8.81 -7.54
C LYS A 195 -2.13 9.32 -7.62
N LEU A 196 -2.34 10.63 -7.76
CA LEU A 196 -3.66 11.25 -7.88
C LEU A 196 -4.20 11.21 -9.32
N LYS A 197 -3.35 11.01 -10.31
CA LYS A 197 -3.70 11.12 -11.75
C LYS A 197 -4.91 10.27 -12.16
N ALA A 198 -4.99 9.03 -11.63
CA ALA A 198 -6.11 8.14 -11.97
C ALA A 198 -7.45 8.63 -11.41
N LEU A 199 -7.45 9.21 -10.19
CA LEU A 199 -8.63 9.78 -9.56
C LEU A 199 -9.09 11.04 -10.29
N ASN A 200 -8.16 11.94 -10.63
CA ASN A 200 -8.45 13.13 -11.42
C ASN A 200 -9.07 12.74 -12.78
N LYS A 201 -8.49 11.74 -13.46
CA LYS A 201 -9.02 11.25 -14.73
C LYS A 201 -10.43 10.64 -14.61
N ALA A 202 -10.70 9.96 -13.50
CA ALA A 202 -12.04 9.42 -13.23
C ALA A 202 -13.07 10.53 -13.05
N MET A 203 -12.72 11.65 -12.39
CA MET A 203 -13.60 12.82 -12.26
C MET A 203 -13.86 13.48 -13.61
N GLU A 204 -12.81 13.76 -14.40
CA GLU A 204 -12.94 14.32 -15.74
C GLU A 204 -13.83 13.47 -16.66
N ASN A 205 -13.71 12.13 -16.55
CA ASN A 205 -14.54 11.24 -17.33
C ASN A 205 -16.00 11.25 -16.86
N ALA A 206 -16.24 11.33 -15.54
CA ALA A 206 -17.58 11.39 -14.99
C ALA A 206 -18.34 12.65 -15.44
N GLU A 207 -17.66 13.81 -15.50
CA GLU A 207 -18.26 15.06 -15.98
C GLU A 207 -18.78 14.93 -17.42
N LYS A 208 -18.04 14.25 -18.29
CA LYS A 208 -18.43 14.03 -19.70
C LYS A 208 -19.67 13.12 -19.89
N TYR A 209 -20.08 12.37 -18.88
CA TYR A 209 -21.30 11.55 -18.95
C TYR A 209 -22.59 12.35 -18.67
N TYR A 210 -22.47 13.59 -18.23
CA TYR A 210 -23.59 14.46 -17.90
C TYR A 210 -23.73 15.65 -18.89
N GLU A 211 -22.81 15.78 -19.86
CA GLU A 211 -22.91 16.64 -21.03
C GLU A 211 -23.58 15.88 -22.20
#